data_f890c2497fbeb6dd41fe0f54bb57f24f
#
_entry.id   f890c2497fbeb6dd41fe0f54bb57f24f
#
_cell.length_a   1.000
_cell.length_b   1.000
_cell.length_c   1.000
_cell.angle_alpha   90.00
_cell.angle_beta   90.00
_cell.angle_gamma   90.00
#
_symmetry.space_group_name_H-M   'P 1'
#
loop_
_entity.id
_entity.type
_entity.pdbx_description
1 polymer ?
#
loop_
_entity_poly.entity_id
_entity_poly.type
_entity_poly.pdbx_seq_one_letter_code
_entity_poly.pdbx_strand_id
1 'polypeptide(L)'
;MTSTWSNSIEKNLFLISKLPDSLQGKLIKAFQQHYEELYEPEATAYLQDAIDDILTAFQSNDPKLTHLRYVWMALIFAVVVEPTVKYYQPDNSVPKATINRVAIWLIETLAELLDSKVKFNEASREIEANVIVNHLLTKKDTNFQVLFEALNVYKSVVKSLDANQSLEALLDILDDSLEGYAIFPGSQGRRELFDWWLLEVVPASWYLFPPSYIYCVNKSTHSKQIASCQINELNQISNLMWSLIRESYKNRRNTNKDKDINQQFLKSTSEHHEDKIKSYLQIQPNQFMINEYENI
;
A
#
# COMPACT_ATOMS: atom_id res chain seq x y z
N MET A 1 2.55 25.18 -12.49
CA MET A 1 2.56 23.98 -11.61
C MET A 1 1.24 23.18 -11.62
N THR A 2 0.34 23.46 -12.53
CA THR A 2 -1.02 22.86 -12.58
C THR A 2 -1.18 21.63 -13.47
N SER A 3 -0.22 21.31 -14.34
CA SER A 3 -0.39 20.25 -15.35
C SER A 3 -0.10 18.82 -14.83
N THR A 4 0.74 18.65 -13.83
CA THR A 4 1.07 17.31 -13.26
C THR A 4 -0.01 16.79 -12.33
N TRP A 5 -0.68 17.68 -11.61
CA TRP A 5 -1.81 17.33 -10.74
C TRP A 5 -3.05 16.91 -11.54
N SER A 6 -3.35 17.61 -12.63
CA SER A 6 -4.50 17.27 -13.49
C SER A 6 -4.39 15.85 -14.06
N ASN A 7 -3.21 15.45 -14.53
CA ASN A 7 -3.01 14.12 -15.13
C ASN A 7 -3.06 12.99 -14.07
N SER A 8 -2.64 13.25 -12.84
CA SER A 8 -2.74 12.29 -11.73
C SER A 8 -4.19 12.11 -11.30
N ILE A 9 -4.92 13.21 -11.10
CA ILE A 9 -6.35 13.19 -10.74
C ILE A 9 -7.19 12.47 -11.81
N GLU A 10 -6.96 12.72 -13.09
CA GLU A 10 -7.70 12.04 -14.17
C GLU A 10 -7.45 10.52 -14.20
N LYS A 11 -6.19 10.09 -13.98
CA LYS A 11 -5.87 8.65 -13.88
C LYS A 11 -6.52 8.00 -12.67
N ASN A 12 -6.54 8.68 -11.53
CA ASN A 12 -7.09 8.16 -10.29
C ASN A 12 -8.61 8.13 -10.30
N LEU A 13 -9.25 9.15 -10.87
CA LEU A 13 -10.69 9.14 -11.11
C LEU A 13 -11.13 7.92 -11.93
N PHE A 14 -10.31 7.46 -12.86
CA PHE A 14 -10.61 6.23 -13.58
C PHE A 14 -10.52 4.97 -12.69
N LEU A 15 -9.50 4.83 -11.83
CA LEU A 15 -9.44 3.70 -10.89
C LEU A 15 -10.60 3.73 -9.90
N ILE A 16 -10.90 4.92 -9.36
CA ILE A 16 -12.02 5.13 -8.44
C ILE A 16 -13.34 4.77 -9.12
N SER A 17 -13.57 5.18 -10.38
CA SER A 17 -14.79 4.88 -11.13
C SER A 17 -15.05 3.39 -11.40
N LYS A 18 -14.09 2.52 -11.09
CA LYS A 18 -14.17 1.06 -11.23
C LYS A 18 -14.25 0.33 -9.90
N LEU A 19 -14.15 1.06 -8.78
CA LEU A 19 -14.39 0.50 -7.45
C LEU A 19 -15.89 0.19 -7.28
N PRO A 20 -16.29 -0.64 -6.30
CA PRO A 20 -17.69 -0.79 -5.94
C PRO A 20 -18.36 0.55 -5.61
N ASP A 21 -19.63 0.74 -6.01
CA ASP A 21 -20.36 2.01 -5.81
C ASP A 21 -20.38 2.44 -4.34
N SER A 22 -20.50 1.49 -3.40
CA SER A 22 -20.46 1.76 -1.97
C SER A 22 -19.14 2.39 -1.54
N LEU A 23 -18.01 1.86 -2.02
CA LEU A 23 -16.67 2.38 -1.70
C LEU A 23 -16.46 3.74 -2.39
N GLN A 24 -16.85 3.89 -3.65
CA GLN A 24 -16.77 5.18 -4.36
C GLN A 24 -17.51 6.29 -3.60
N GLY A 25 -18.74 6.02 -3.18
CA GLY A 25 -19.56 6.98 -2.43
C GLY A 25 -18.90 7.42 -1.12
N LYS A 26 -18.26 6.47 -0.40
CA LYS A 26 -17.54 6.79 0.85
C LYS A 26 -16.28 7.63 0.60
N LEU A 27 -15.50 7.30 -0.44
CA LEU A 27 -14.32 8.08 -0.82
C LEU A 27 -14.68 9.51 -1.21
N ILE A 28 -15.72 9.69 -2.04
CA ILE A 28 -16.19 11.02 -2.45
C ILE A 28 -16.69 11.82 -1.25
N LYS A 29 -17.47 11.19 -0.37
CA LYS A 29 -17.97 11.83 0.85
C LYS A 29 -16.80 12.28 1.74
N ALA A 30 -15.84 11.39 2.02
CA ALA A 30 -14.69 11.71 2.86
C ALA A 30 -13.82 12.82 2.24
N PHE A 31 -13.63 12.83 0.92
CA PHE A 31 -12.89 13.89 0.23
C PHE A 31 -13.54 15.28 0.34
N GLN A 32 -14.86 15.33 0.44
CA GLN A 32 -15.64 16.59 0.51
C GLN A 32 -15.82 17.12 1.94
N GLN A 33 -15.55 16.29 2.96
CA GLN A 33 -15.72 16.67 4.36
C GLN A 33 -14.47 17.35 4.92
N HIS A 34 -14.64 18.12 6.00
CA HIS A 34 -13.59 18.78 6.77
C HIS A 34 -13.44 18.11 8.13
N TYR A 35 -12.20 17.95 8.60
CA TYR A 35 -11.85 17.20 9.79
C TYR A 35 -10.98 18.03 10.73
N GLU A 36 -11.33 18.07 12.02
CA GLU A 36 -10.57 18.78 13.05
C GLU A 36 -9.13 18.20 13.18
N GLU A 37 -9.02 16.87 13.08
CA GLU A 37 -7.75 16.15 13.20
C GLU A 37 -6.78 16.48 12.05
N LEU A 38 -7.30 17.00 10.93
CA LEU A 38 -6.49 17.52 9.82
C LEU A 38 -6.21 19.01 9.91
N TYR A 39 -6.56 19.66 11.05
CA TYR A 39 -6.42 21.10 11.30
C TYR A 39 -7.23 21.98 10.32
N GLU A 40 -8.39 21.48 9.88
CA GLU A 40 -9.27 22.22 8.98
C GLU A 40 -10.25 23.09 9.77
N PRO A 41 -10.47 24.35 9.34
CA PRO A 41 -11.50 25.19 9.93
C PRO A 41 -12.90 24.63 9.59
N GLU A 42 -13.85 24.87 10.50
CA GLU A 42 -15.25 24.47 10.32
C GLU A 42 -15.47 22.95 10.13
N ALA A 43 -14.62 22.14 10.77
CA ALA A 43 -14.74 20.70 10.74
C ALA A 43 -16.13 20.24 11.24
N THR A 44 -16.75 19.33 10.49
CA THR A 44 -18.11 18.81 10.76
C THR A 44 -18.17 17.32 10.93
N ALA A 45 -17.05 16.63 10.76
CA ALA A 45 -16.92 15.17 10.81
C ALA A 45 -15.67 14.75 11.57
N TYR A 46 -15.69 13.56 12.12
CA TYR A 46 -14.52 12.92 12.72
C TYR A 46 -13.78 12.10 11.69
N LEU A 47 -12.47 12.19 11.68
CA LEU A 47 -11.60 11.47 10.73
C LEU A 47 -11.73 9.95 10.91
N GLN A 48 -11.78 9.49 12.16
CA GLN A 48 -11.95 8.07 12.48
C GLN A 48 -13.23 7.49 11.85
N ASP A 49 -14.36 8.21 11.92
CA ASP A 49 -15.64 7.76 11.31
C ASP A 49 -15.50 7.58 9.80
N ALA A 50 -14.76 8.48 9.14
CA ALA A 50 -14.52 8.39 7.71
C ALA A 50 -13.62 7.19 7.35
N ILE A 51 -12.57 6.95 8.14
CA ILE A 51 -11.67 5.80 7.96
C ILE A 51 -12.47 4.49 8.14
N ASP A 52 -13.25 4.36 9.21
CA ASP A 52 -14.07 3.19 9.49
C ASP A 52 -15.10 2.92 8.40
N ASP A 53 -15.76 3.97 7.93
CA ASP A 53 -16.73 3.93 6.83
C ASP A 53 -16.07 3.38 5.53
N ILE A 54 -14.87 3.87 5.21
CA ILE A 54 -14.12 3.46 4.02
C ILE A 54 -13.64 2.02 4.15
N LEU A 55 -13.03 1.65 5.28
CA LEU A 55 -12.52 0.30 5.49
C LEU A 55 -13.65 -0.74 5.54
N THR A 56 -14.82 -0.37 6.06
CA THR A 56 -16.02 -1.20 5.99
C THR A 56 -16.47 -1.42 4.54
N ALA A 57 -16.53 -0.35 3.74
CA ALA A 57 -16.90 -0.44 2.32
C ALA A 57 -15.82 -1.11 1.45
N PHE A 58 -14.57 -1.14 1.92
CA PHE A 58 -13.43 -1.79 1.27
C PHE A 58 -13.46 -3.31 1.42
N GLN A 59 -14.27 -3.87 2.31
CA GLN A 59 -14.41 -5.31 2.45
C GLN A 59 -15.03 -5.93 1.20
N SER A 60 -14.51 -7.07 0.79
CA SER A 60 -15.06 -7.88 -0.29
C SER A 60 -15.79 -9.10 0.27
N ASN A 61 -16.57 -9.78 -0.58
CA ASN A 61 -17.23 -11.03 -0.20
C ASN A 61 -16.25 -12.18 0.10
N ASP A 62 -14.98 -12.03 -0.30
CA ASP A 62 -13.91 -12.97 0.01
C ASP A 62 -13.04 -12.40 1.14
N PRO A 63 -13.11 -12.98 2.37
CA PRO A 63 -12.32 -12.51 3.51
C PRO A 63 -10.80 -12.63 3.30
N LYS A 64 -10.35 -13.66 2.56
CA LYS A 64 -8.91 -13.84 2.27
C LYS A 64 -8.39 -12.75 1.32
N LEU A 65 -9.18 -12.39 0.31
CA LEU A 65 -8.84 -11.29 -0.58
C LEU A 65 -8.87 -9.95 0.14
N THR A 66 -9.83 -9.72 1.04
CA THR A 66 -9.88 -8.53 1.88
C THR A 66 -8.64 -8.44 2.74
N HIS A 67 -8.25 -9.53 3.40
CA HIS A 67 -7.03 -9.59 4.21
C HIS A 67 -5.77 -9.29 3.37
N LEU A 68 -5.63 -9.91 2.21
CA LEU A 68 -4.51 -9.65 1.30
C LEU A 68 -4.40 -8.15 0.92
N ARG A 69 -5.54 -7.50 0.67
CA ARG A 69 -5.61 -6.06 0.36
C ARG A 69 -5.24 -5.17 1.55
N TYR A 70 -5.65 -5.55 2.77
CA TYR A 70 -5.26 -4.84 3.98
C TYR A 70 -3.75 -4.92 4.21
N VAL A 71 -3.16 -6.11 4.07
CA VAL A 71 -1.71 -6.29 4.19
C VAL A 71 -0.95 -5.54 3.09
N TRP A 72 -1.49 -5.48 1.87
CA TRP A 72 -0.90 -4.66 0.81
C TRP A 72 -0.94 -3.16 1.16
N MET A 73 -2.04 -2.66 1.70
CA MET A 73 -2.15 -1.28 2.18
C MET A 73 -1.15 -1.01 3.31
N ALA A 74 -1.04 -1.92 4.28
CA ALA A 74 -0.06 -1.84 5.36
C ALA A 74 1.39 -1.79 4.83
N LEU A 75 1.71 -2.58 3.81
CA LEU A 75 3.03 -2.54 3.16
C LEU A 75 3.32 -1.17 2.51
N ILE A 76 2.33 -0.55 1.86
CA ILE A 76 2.50 0.80 1.29
C ILE A 76 2.89 1.79 2.39
N PHE A 77 2.23 1.77 3.55
CA PHE A 77 2.60 2.62 4.68
C PHE A 77 3.98 2.29 5.25
N ALA A 78 4.33 1.01 5.39
CA ALA A 78 5.67 0.62 5.83
C ALA A 78 6.77 1.24 4.95
N VAL A 79 6.56 1.23 3.63
CA VAL A 79 7.48 1.82 2.67
C VAL A 79 7.54 3.36 2.81
N VAL A 80 6.39 4.01 3.00
CA VAL A 80 6.34 5.49 3.16
C VAL A 80 7.01 5.96 4.44
N VAL A 81 6.92 5.19 5.52
CA VAL A 81 7.50 5.51 6.83
C VAL A 81 9.01 5.21 6.91
N GLU A 82 9.55 4.39 6.02
CA GLU A 82 10.96 3.98 6.02
C GLU A 82 11.95 5.15 6.14
N PRO A 83 11.81 6.27 5.39
CA PRO A 83 12.74 7.40 5.50
C PRO A 83 12.76 8.03 6.89
N THR A 84 11.64 8.02 7.63
CA THR A 84 11.57 8.53 9.00
C THR A 84 12.46 7.71 9.93
N VAL A 85 12.35 6.38 9.88
CA VAL A 85 13.23 5.51 10.71
C VAL A 85 14.68 5.65 10.30
N LYS A 86 14.97 5.67 9.00
CA LYS A 86 16.36 5.83 8.50
C LYS A 86 16.99 7.16 8.88
N TYR A 87 16.20 8.22 8.96
CA TYR A 87 16.71 9.53 9.39
C TYR A 87 17.22 9.51 10.85
N TYR A 88 16.47 8.91 11.76
CA TYR A 88 16.83 8.84 13.17
C TYR A 88 17.76 7.67 13.52
N GLN A 89 17.65 6.58 12.79
CA GLN A 89 18.37 5.33 13.02
C GLN A 89 18.82 4.72 11.67
N PRO A 90 19.86 5.26 11.02
CA PRO A 90 20.30 4.84 9.68
C PRO A 90 20.60 3.34 9.56
N ASP A 91 21.16 2.74 10.62
CA ASP A 91 21.55 1.33 10.66
C ASP A 91 20.42 0.39 11.15
N ASN A 92 19.20 0.93 11.33
CA ASN A 92 18.08 0.12 11.79
C ASN A 92 17.59 -0.80 10.65
N SER A 93 17.67 -2.12 10.87
CA SER A 93 17.26 -3.13 9.89
C SER A 93 15.77 -3.44 9.88
N VAL A 94 15.00 -2.96 10.89
CA VAL A 94 13.56 -3.23 11.02
C VAL A 94 12.75 -2.87 9.77
N PRO A 95 12.92 -1.69 9.15
CA PRO A 95 12.16 -1.34 7.95
C PRO A 95 12.32 -2.39 6.85
N LYS A 96 13.55 -2.67 6.46
CA LYS A 96 13.84 -3.60 5.38
C LYS A 96 13.41 -5.04 5.68
N ALA A 97 13.65 -5.51 6.89
CA ALA A 97 13.25 -6.85 7.31
C ALA A 97 11.72 -7.01 7.29
N THR A 98 10.98 -5.99 7.77
CA THR A 98 9.52 -6.00 7.75
C THR A 98 8.97 -5.96 6.34
N ILE A 99 9.45 -5.06 5.48
CA ILE A 99 9.02 -4.96 4.07
C ILE A 99 9.23 -6.29 3.35
N ASN A 100 10.41 -6.89 3.48
CA ASN A 100 10.72 -8.19 2.88
C ASN A 100 9.79 -9.29 3.39
N ARG A 101 9.56 -9.35 4.71
CA ARG A 101 8.68 -10.35 5.32
C ARG A 101 7.25 -10.25 4.80
N VAL A 102 6.71 -9.04 4.74
CA VAL A 102 5.36 -8.79 4.23
C VAL A 102 5.26 -9.11 2.74
N ALA A 103 6.28 -8.74 1.95
CA ALA A 103 6.33 -9.06 0.53
C ALA A 103 6.29 -10.58 0.27
N ILE A 104 7.09 -11.35 1.02
CA ILE A 104 7.08 -12.82 0.95
C ILE A 104 5.69 -13.35 1.31
N TRP A 105 5.12 -12.90 2.43
CA TRP A 105 3.81 -13.33 2.88
C TRP A 105 2.72 -13.07 1.84
N LEU A 106 2.71 -11.88 1.20
CA LEU A 106 1.75 -11.52 0.15
C LEU A 106 1.83 -12.46 -1.06
N ILE A 107 3.04 -12.75 -1.52
CA ILE A 107 3.27 -13.63 -2.67
C ILE A 107 2.83 -15.06 -2.34
N GLU A 108 3.17 -15.57 -1.15
CA GLU A 108 2.83 -16.91 -0.70
C GLU A 108 1.32 -17.07 -0.50
N THR A 109 0.69 -16.14 0.19
CA THR A 109 -0.77 -16.15 0.42
C THR A 109 -1.53 -16.07 -0.90
N LEU A 110 -1.06 -15.25 -1.84
CA LEU A 110 -1.65 -15.18 -3.17
C LEU A 110 -1.46 -16.47 -3.96
N ALA A 111 -0.28 -17.09 -3.88
CA ALA A 111 -0.02 -18.38 -4.53
C ALA A 111 -0.93 -19.49 -3.96
N GLU A 112 -1.16 -19.51 -2.66
CA GLU A 112 -2.12 -20.43 -2.00
C GLU A 112 -3.56 -20.16 -2.46
N LEU A 113 -3.99 -18.89 -2.51
CA LEU A 113 -5.32 -18.50 -3.00
C LEU A 113 -5.57 -18.94 -4.46
N LEU A 114 -4.52 -18.94 -5.27
CA LEU A 114 -4.59 -19.30 -6.69
C LEU A 114 -4.34 -20.79 -6.94
N ASP A 115 -4.15 -21.60 -5.91
CA ASP A 115 -3.79 -23.02 -5.99
C ASP A 115 -2.53 -23.23 -6.86
N SER A 116 -1.57 -22.31 -6.74
CA SER A 116 -0.32 -22.31 -7.49
C SER A 116 0.71 -23.22 -6.82
N LYS A 117 1.42 -24.06 -7.60
CA LYS A 117 2.42 -25.01 -7.08
C LYS A 117 3.76 -24.35 -6.68
N VAL A 118 3.79 -23.06 -6.46
CA VAL A 118 5.01 -22.35 -6.03
C VAL A 118 5.36 -22.76 -4.60
N LYS A 119 6.51 -23.44 -4.44
CA LYS A 119 7.04 -23.82 -3.13
C LYS A 119 8.06 -22.78 -2.69
N PHE A 120 7.81 -22.12 -1.57
CA PHE A 120 8.76 -21.22 -0.92
C PHE A 120 9.46 -21.93 0.23
N ASN A 121 10.68 -21.51 0.54
CA ASN A 121 11.52 -22.17 1.56
C ASN A 121 11.12 -21.66 2.96
N GLU A 122 10.53 -22.55 3.78
CA GLU A 122 10.03 -22.22 5.13
C GLU A 122 11.12 -21.73 6.10
N ALA A 123 12.38 -22.16 5.90
CA ALA A 123 13.48 -21.81 6.80
C ALA A 123 13.81 -20.32 6.83
N SER A 124 13.53 -19.57 5.76
CA SER A 124 13.75 -18.11 5.71
C SER A 124 12.72 -17.34 6.51
N ARG A 125 11.52 -17.88 6.70
CA ARG A 125 10.39 -17.24 7.39
C ARG A 125 10.63 -17.04 8.90
N GLU A 126 11.16 -18.06 9.59
CA GLU A 126 11.33 -18.03 11.05
C GLU A 126 12.45 -17.09 11.50
N ILE A 127 13.54 -17.03 10.74
CA ILE A 127 14.72 -16.22 11.09
C ILE A 127 14.38 -14.72 11.01
N GLU A 128 13.69 -14.30 9.94
CA GLU A 128 13.33 -12.89 9.76
C GLU A 128 12.26 -12.42 10.75
N ALA A 129 11.25 -13.25 11.05
CA ALA A 129 10.22 -12.91 12.04
C ALA A 129 10.80 -12.68 13.43
N ASN A 130 11.74 -13.53 13.87
CA ASN A 130 12.38 -13.40 15.19
C ASN A 130 13.27 -12.15 15.28
N VAL A 131 13.97 -11.76 14.21
CA VAL A 131 14.77 -10.54 14.17
C VAL A 131 13.90 -9.29 14.33
N ILE A 132 12.76 -9.23 13.63
CA ILE A 132 11.84 -8.07 13.69
C ILE A 132 11.27 -7.93 15.11
N VAL A 133 10.72 -9.01 15.67
CA VAL A 133 10.10 -8.99 17.01
C VAL A 133 11.12 -8.63 18.09
N ASN A 134 12.30 -9.24 18.08
CA ASN A 134 13.33 -8.95 19.08
C ASN A 134 13.85 -7.51 19.00
N HIS A 135 13.98 -6.95 17.80
CA HIS A 135 14.47 -5.57 17.62
C HIS A 135 13.42 -4.52 18.03
N LEU A 136 12.13 -4.81 17.80
CA LEU A 136 11.04 -3.94 18.26
C LEU A 136 10.89 -3.96 19.79
N LEU A 137 11.20 -5.08 20.45
CA LEU A 137 11.06 -5.24 21.91
C LEU A 137 12.25 -4.67 22.71
N THR A 138 13.44 -4.54 22.12
CA THR A 138 14.68 -4.23 22.88
C THR A 138 15.01 -2.75 23.01
N LYS A 139 14.33 -1.85 22.29
CA LYS A 139 14.60 -0.39 22.41
C LYS A 139 13.52 0.33 23.20
N LYS A 140 13.74 0.47 24.51
CA LYS A 140 12.90 1.23 25.45
C LYS A 140 13.14 2.75 25.47
N ASP A 141 14.16 3.27 24.78
CA ASP A 141 14.58 4.68 24.87
C ASP A 141 14.46 5.39 23.51
N THR A 142 13.23 5.54 23.00
CA THR A 142 12.99 6.50 21.93
C THR A 142 12.47 7.80 22.54
N ASN A 143 13.36 8.74 22.81
CA ASN A 143 13.02 10.10 23.28
C ASN A 143 12.33 10.94 22.18
N PHE A 144 12.06 10.36 21.00
CA PHE A 144 11.45 11.04 19.87
C PHE A 144 10.12 10.39 19.52
N GLN A 145 9.03 11.10 19.75
CA GLN A 145 7.67 10.63 19.42
C GLN A 145 7.55 10.18 17.96
N VAL A 146 8.11 10.97 17.03
CA VAL A 146 8.12 10.65 15.60
C VAL A 146 8.74 9.27 15.29
N LEU A 147 9.89 8.96 15.90
CA LEU A 147 10.53 7.65 15.72
C LEU A 147 9.73 6.52 16.39
N PHE A 148 9.15 6.80 17.56
CA PHE A 148 8.33 5.83 18.27
C PHE A 148 7.12 5.42 17.44
N GLU A 149 6.36 6.39 16.92
CA GLU A 149 5.20 6.14 16.07
C GLU A 149 5.60 5.47 14.73
N ALA A 150 6.72 5.91 14.13
CA ALA A 150 7.24 5.24 12.94
C ALA A 150 7.58 3.75 13.18
N LEU A 151 8.11 3.40 14.35
CA LEU A 151 8.38 2.01 14.72
C LEU A 151 7.09 1.26 15.09
N ASN A 152 6.08 1.93 15.66
CA ASN A 152 4.76 1.33 15.89
C ASN A 152 4.09 0.95 14.58
N VAL A 153 4.20 1.75 13.52
CA VAL A 153 3.73 1.37 12.19
C VAL A 153 4.31 0.00 11.79
N TYR A 154 5.62 -0.22 11.92
CA TYR A 154 6.23 -1.51 11.58
C TYR A 154 5.73 -2.67 12.45
N LYS A 155 5.48 -2.41 13.73
CA LYS A 155 4.87 -3.40 14.63
C LYS A 155 3.47 -3.77 14.16
N SER A 156 2.64 -2.79 13.83
CA SER A 156 1.27 -3.01 13.35
C SER A 156 1.24 -3.62 11.96
N VAL A 157 2.22 -3.31 11.10
CA VAL A 157 2.41 -4.00 9.80
C VAL A 157 2.68 -5.49 9.99
N VAL A 158 3.49 -5.90 10.97
CA VAL A 158 3.68 -7.33 11.29
C VAL A 158 2.39 -7.94 11.88
N LYS A 159 1.69 -7.23 12.77
CA LYS A 159 0.40 -7.65 13.34
C LYS A 159 -0.66 -7.87 12.25
N SER A 160 -0.63 -7.09 11.17
CA SER A 160 -1.58 -7.22 10.06
C SER A 160 -1.51 -8.55 9.31
N LEU A 161 -0.44 -9.33 9.46
CA LEU A 161 -0.30 -10.66 8.85
C LEU A 161 -1.25 -11.70 9.47
N ASP A 162 -1.75 -11.45 10.69
CA ASP A 162 -2.82 -12.25 11.29
C ASP A 162 -4.19 -11.73 10.80
N ALA A 163 -4.95 -12.60 10.15
CA ALA A 163 -6.27 -12.28 9.59
C ALA A 163 -7.24 -11.71 10.64
N ASN A 164 -7.18 -12.20 11.88
CA ASN A 164 -8.05 -11.77 12.96
C ASN A 164 -7.70 -10.38 13.51
N GLN A 165 -6.48 -9.91 13.29
CA GLN A 165 -5.96 -8.64 13.78
C GLN A 165 -5.73 -7.62 12.66
N SER A 166 -5.90 -8.02 11.40
CA SER A 166 -5.48 -7.22 10.24
C SER A 166 -6.20 -5.88 10.13
N LEU A 167 -7.49 -5.82 10.43
CA LEU A 167 -8.25 -4.58 10.42
C LEU A 167 -7.79 -3.64 11.55
N GLU A 168 -7.71 -4.15 12.79
CA GLU A 168 -7.23 -3.36 13.95
C GLU A 168 -5.80 -2.85 13.71
N ALA A 169 -4.92 -3.73 13.21
CA ALA A 169 -3.55 -3.34 12.88
C ALA A 169 -3.50 -2.24 11.79
N LEU A 170 -4.39 -2.30 10.80
CA LEU A 170 -4.46 -1.25 9.78
C LEU A 170 -4.97 0.07 10.34
N LEU A 171 -5.95 0.04 11.26
CA LEU A 171 -6.40 1.24 11.98
C LEU A 171 -5.26 1.86 12.79
N ASP A 172 -4.49 1.06 13.55
CA ASP A 172 -3.29 1.52 14.28
C ASP A 172 -2.28 2.20 13.32
N ILE A 173 -2.05 1.60 12.12
CA ILE A 173 -1.15 2.17 11.10
C ILE A 173 -1.66 3.54 10.61
N LEU A 174 -2.96 3.65 10.37
CA LEU A 174 -3.58 4.89 9.90
C LEU A 174 -3.57 5.98 10.95
N ASP A 175 -3.81 5.62 12.22
CA ASP A 175 -3.71 6.54 13.37
C ASP A 175 -2.27 7.09 13.48
N ASP A 176 -1.26 6.22 13.60
CA ASP A 176 0.15 6.63 13.68
C ASP A 176 0.62 7.47 12.46
N SER A 177 0.03 7.23 11.28
CA SER A 177 0.46 7.85 10.01
C SER A 177 -0.30 9.10 9.65
N LEU A 178 -1.63 9.12 9.78
CA LEU A 178 -2.49 10.23 9.36
C LEU A 178 -2.72 11.24 10.47
N GLU A 179 -2.94 10.79 11.69
CA GLU A 179 -3.15 11.65 12.86
C GLU A 179 -1.86 11.84 13.68
N GLY A 180 -1.05 10.79 13.79
CA GLY A 180 0.21 10.76 14.50
C GLY A 180 1.38 11.44 13.76
N TYR A 181 2.61 11.08 14.12
CA TYR A 181 3.84 11.69 13.63
C TYR A 181 4.74 10.74 12.83
N ALA A 182 4.28 9.50 12.52
CA ALA A 182 5.08 8.55 11.75
C ALA A 182 5.40 9.08 10.33
N ILE A 183 4.46 9.84 9.75
CA ILE A 183 4.67 10.67 8.56
C ILE A 183 4.36 12.11 8.99
N PHE A 184 5.37 12.91 9.26
CA PHE A 184 5.19 14.26 9.81
C PHE A 184 5.10 15.35 8.73
N PRO A 185 3.92 15.59 8.13
CA PRO A 185 3.74 16.60 7.09
C PRO A 185 3.57 18.01 7.66
N GLY A 186 3.40 18.15 8.97
CA GLY A 186 2.93 19.38 9.61
C GLY A 186 1.45 19.66 9.35
N SER A 187 0.89 20.65 10.03
CA SER A 187 -0.55 20.95 9.98
C SER A 187 -1.09 21.20 8.58
N GLN A 188 -0.34 21.90 7.74
CA GLN A 188 -0.77 22.18 6.36
C GLN A 188 -0.70 20.98 5.41
N GLY A 189 0.10 19.97 5.73
CA GLY A 189 0.27 18.77 4.90
C GLY A 189 -0.65 17.62 5.27
N ARG A 190 -1.36 17.69 6.39
CA ARG A 190 -2.23 16.60 6.87
C ARG A 190 -3.35 16.29 5.88
N ARG A 191 -4.00 17.32 5.36
CA ARG A 191 -5.02 17.16 4.33
C ARG A 191 -4.46 16.53 3.06
N GLU A 192 -3.30 16.95 2.57
CA GLU A 192 -2.66 16.36 1.38
C GLU A 192 -2.32 14.88 1.60
N LEU A 193 -1.91 14.51 2.82
CA LEU A 193 -1.62 13.12 3.19
C LEU A 193 -2.89 12.27 3.20
N PHE A 194 -3.96 12.76 3.78
CA PHE A 194 -5.26 12.09 3.79
C PHE A 194 -5.82 11.94 2.38
N ASP A 195 -5.78 12.98 1.55
CA ASP A 195 -6.19 12.93 0.15
C ASP A 195 -5.36 11.93 -0.65
N TRP A 196 -4.05 11.83 -0.38
CA TRP A 196 -3.20 10.80 -0.98
C TRP A 196 -3.66 9.39 -0.58
N TRP A 197 -4.00 9.17 0.69
CA TRP A 197 -4.53 7.88 1.12
C TRP A 197 -5.85 7.56 0.42
N LEU A 198 -6.79 8.51 0.37
CA LEU A 198 -8.10 8.34 -0.27
C LEU A 198 -7.99 8.04 -1.77
N LEU A 199 -7.20 8.83 -2.49
CA LEU A 199 -7.23 8.86 -3.95
C LEU A 199 -6.17 7.96 -4.60
N GLU A 200 -5.10 7.62 -3.86
CA GLU A 200 -3.99 6.81 -4.36
C GLU A 200 -3.94 5.44 -3.68
N VAL A 201 -3.89 5.41 -2.34
CA VAL A 201 -3.62 4.16 -1.61
C VAL A 201 -4.82 3.23 -1.60
N VAL A 202 -6.02 3.74 -1.31
CA VAL A 202 -7.24 2.92 -1.27
C VAL A 202 -7.54 2.28 -2.63
N PRO A 203 -7.61 3.03 -3.75
CA PRO A 203 -7.81 2.43 -5.06
C PRO A 203 -6.68 1.47 -5.48
N ALA A 204 -5.44 1.83 -5.23
CA ALA A 204 -4.28 0.98 -5.52
C ALA A 204 -4.36 -0.35 -4.77
N SER A 205 -4.70 -0.30 -3.47
CA SER A 205 -4.80 -1.49 -2.62
C SER A 205 -5.95 -2.40 -3.04
N TRP A 206 -7.08 -1.84 -3.51
CA TRP A 206 -8.17 -2.64 -4.04
C TRP A 206 -7.74 -3.54 -5.19
N TYR A 207 -6.85 -3.02 -6.06
CA TYR A 207 -6.33 -3.74 -7.24
C TYR A 207 -4.96 -4.40 -7.03
N LEU A 208 -4.37 -4.34 -5.84
CA LEU A 208 -3.01 -4.83 -5.55
C LEU A 208 -1.95 -4.14 -6.43
N PHE A 209 -2.16 -2.88 -6.77
CA PHE A 209 -1.20 -2.02 -7.45
C PHE A 209 -0.47 -1.10 -6.46
N PRO A 210 0.72 -0.62 -6.80
CA PRO A 210 1.30 0.50 -6.07
C PRO A 210 0.51 1.78 -6.38
N PRO A 211 0.52 2.77 -5.46
CA PRO A 211 0.03 4.11 -5.76
C PRO A 211 0.83 4.72 -6.91
N SER A 212 0.28 5.71 -7.61
CA SER A 212 0.97 6.34 -8.74
C SER A 212 2.17 7.18 -8.31
N TYR A 213 2.19 7.63 -7.06
CA TYR A 213 3.32 8.30 -6.41
C TYR A 213 3.30 8.01 -4.90
N ILE A 214 4.47 8.15 -4.27
CA ILE A 214 4.63 8.09 -2.82
C ILE A 214 4.48 9.51 -2.26
N TYR A 215 3.70 9.64 -1.19
CA TYR A 215 3.61 10.89 -0.45
C TYR A 215 4.98 11.27 0.14
N CYS A 216 5.40 12.49 -0.09
CA CYS A 216 6.65 13.05 0.44
C CYS A 216 6.37 14.41 1.06
N VAL A 217 6.72 14.57 2.34
CA VAL A 217 6.61 15.83 3.08
C VAL A 217 7.44 16.94 2.43
N ASN A 218 8.65 16.62 2.01
CA ASN A 218 9.57 17.55 1.37
C ASN A 218 9.71 17.21 -0.13
N LYS A 219 9.47 18.20 -1.00
CA LYS A 219 9.54 18.06 -2.46
C LYS A 219 10.96 18.32 -3.02
N SER A 220 12.02 18.10 -2.22
CA SER A 220 13.40 18.20 -2.67
C SER A 220 13.76 17.13 -3.72
N THR A 221 14.86 17.33 -4.46
CA THR A 221 15.35 16.35 -5.42
C THR A 221 15.67 15.01 -4.74
N HIS A 222 16.26 15.04 -3.54
CA HIS A 222 16.59 13.86 -2.78
C HIS A 222 15.34 13.07 -2.37
N SER A 223 14.29 13.75 -1.88
CA SER A 223 13.02 13.10 -1.53
C SER A 223 12.34 12.47 -2.74
N LYS A 224 12.45 13.08 -3.91
CA LYS A 224 11.95 12.50 -5.17
C LYS A 224 12.69 11.22 -5.57
N GLN A 225 14.01 11.17 -5.36
CA GLN A 225 14.80 9.96 -5.61
C GLN A 225 14.39 8.83 -4.66
N ILE A 226 14.23 9.12 -3.36
CA ILE A 226 13.74 8.14 -2.38
C ILE A 226 12.37 7.62 -2.81
N ALA A 227 11.43 8.49 -3.12
CA ALA A 227 10.09 8.11 -3.57
C ALA A 227 10.11 7.25 -4.83
N SER A 228 11.02 7.53 -5.77
CA SER A 228 11.20 6.69 -6.96
C SER A 228 11.71 5.28 -6.62
N CYS A 229 12.63 5.14 -5.66
CA CYS A 229 13.08 3.84 -5.19
C CYS A 229 11.94 3.06 -4.51
N GLN A 230 11.17 3.73 -3.67
CA GLN A 230 10.02 3.16 -2.96
C GLN A 230 8.94 2.67 -3.92
N ILE A 231 8.60 3.46 -4.93
CA ILE A 231 7.66 3.06 -5.99
C ILE A 231 8.20 1.85 -6.77
N ASN A 232 9.48 1.82 -7.08
CA ASN A 232 10.08 0.70 -7.79
C ASN A 232 10.03 -0.59 -6.97
N GLU A 233 10.26 -0.52 -5.66
CA GLU A 233 10.13 -1.67 -4.76
C GLU A 233 8.69 -2.21 -4.72
N LEU A 234 7.71 -1.35 -4.54
CA LEU A 234 6.28 -1.73 -4.60
C LEU A 234 5.88 -2.29 -5.97
N ASN A 235 6.40 -1.71 -7.06
CA ASN A 235 6.17 -2.23 -8.42
C ASN A 235 6.72 -3.65 -8.61
N GLN A 236 7.90 -3.95 -8.07
CA GLN A 236 8.48 -5.29 -8.16
C GLN A 236 7.59 -6.32 -7.47
N ILE A 237 7.13 -6.03 -6.24
CA ILE A 237 6.24 -6.91 -5.49
C ILE A 237 4.90 -7.08 -6.22
N SER A 238 4.27 -5.99 -6.63
CA SER A 238 3.01 -6.00 -7.38
C SER A 238 3.13 -6.80 -8.69
N ASN A 239 4.21 -6.63 -9.45
CA ASN A 239 4.45 -7.35 -10.69
C ASN A 239 4.57 -8.87 -10.46
N LEU A 240 5.21 -9.29 -9.36
CA LEU A 240 5.27 -10.71 -8.98
C LEU A 240 3.87 -11.25 -8.66
N MET A 241 3.08 -10.54 -7.85
CA MET A 241 1.69 -10.91 -7.57
C MET A 241 0.85 -11.02 -8.84
N TRP A 242 0.94 -10.05 -9.72
CA TRP A 242 0.21 -10.06 -10.99
C TRP A 242 0.70 -11.13 -11.98
N SER A 243 1.96 -11.55 -11.91
CA SER A 243 2.48 -12.67 -12.70
C SER A 243 1.81 -13.98 -12.29
N LEU A 244 1.66 -14.21 -10.96
CA LEU A 244 0.96 -15.39 -10.42
C LEU A 244 -0.51 -15.41 -10.84
N ILE A 245 -1.20 -14.28 -10.75
CA ILE A 245 -2.60 -14.16 -11.19
C ILE A 245 -2.74 -14.53 -12.66
N ARG A 246 -1.89 -13.97 -13.54
CA ARG A 246 -1.92 -14.25 -14.99
C ARG A 246 -1.60 -15.71 -15.32
N GLU A 247 -0.64 -16.31 -14.62
CA GLU A 247 -0.26 -17.71 -14.83
C GLU A 247 -1.40 -18.65 -14.40
N SER A 248 -1.99 -18.43 -13.23
CA SER A 248 -3.14 -19.18 -12.76
C SER A 248 -4.30 -19.13 -13.76
N TYR A 249 -4.58 -17.95 -14.32
CA TYR A 249 -5.62 -17.76 -15.33
C TYR A 249 -5.35 -18.55 -16.62
N LYS A 250 -4.11 -18.55 -17.13
CA LYS A 250 -3.72 -19.32 -18.31
C LYS A 250 -3.89 -20.82 -18.08
N ASN A 251 -3.47 -21.31 -16.92
CA ASN A 251 -3.55 -22.74 -16.58
C ASN A 251 -5.01 -23.23 -16.51
N ARG A 252 -5.92 -22.41 -16.00
CA ARG A 252 -7.37 -22.74 -15.91
C ARG A 252 -8.07 -22.74 -17.27
N ARG A 253 -7.72 -21.83 -18.18
CA ARG A 253 -8.22 -21.86 -19.56
C ARG A 253 -7.86 -23.16 -20.27
N ASN A 254 -6.71 -23.73 -19.96
CA ASN A 254 -6.23 -24.98 -20.58
C ASN A 254 -6.87 -26.24 -19.96
N THR A 255 -7.40 -26.18 -18.75
CA THR A 255 -7.91 -27.38 -18.03
C THR A 255 -9.41 -27.57 -18.09
N ASN A 256 -10.20 -26.66 -18.66
CA ASN A 256 -11.67 -26.74 -18.80
C ASN A 256 -12.44 -27.19 -17.54
N LYS A 257 -11.91 -26.99 -16.33
CA LYS A 257 -12.53 -27.38 -15.06
C LYS A 257 -12.79 -26.17 -14.15
N ASP A 258 -14.04 -26.14 -13.69
CA ASP A 258 -14.62 -25.32 -12.62
C ASP A 258 -14.73 -23.80 -12.83
N LYS A 259 -15.97 -23.39 -13.13
CA LYS A 259 -16.35 -22.03 -13.51
C LYS A 259 -16.65 -21.06 -12.35
N ASP A 260 -16.82 -21.48 -11.10
CA ASP A 260 -17.62 -20.68 -10.17
C ASP A 260 -16.92 -19.83 -9.11
N ILE A 261 -15.76 -20.21 -8.59
CA ILE A 261 -15.18 -19.47 -7.42
C ILE A 261 -14.35 -18.24 -7.84
N ASN A 262 -13.77 -18.25 -9.03
CA ASN A 262 -12.86 -17.17 -9.47
C ASN A 262 -13.46 -16.20 -10.50
N GLN A 263 -14.71 -16.38 -10.90
CA GLN A 263 -15.39 -15.37 -11.73
C GLN A 263 -15.56 -14.03 -11.00
N GLN A 264 -15.69 -14.02 -9.67
CA GLN A 264 -15.80 -12.79 -8.91
C GLN A 264 -14.48 -12.02 -8.81
N PHE A 265 -13.35 -12.72 -8.56
CA PHE A 265 -12.03 -12.09 -8.57
C PHE A 265 -11.68 -11.57 -9.96
N LEU A 266 -12.00 -12.36 -11.00
CA LEU A 266 -11.70 -12.03 -12.38
C LEU A 266 -12.72 -11.08 -13.00
N LYS A 267 -14.01 -11.13 -12.66
CA LYS A 267 -14.99 -10.12 -13.12
C LYS A 267 -14.73 -8.75 -12.51
N SER A 268 -14.31 -8.68 -11.25
CA SER A 268 -13.91 -7.39 -10.66
C SER A 268 -12.57 -6.87 -11.21
N THR A 269 -11.78 -7.73 -11.85
CA THR A 269 -10.43 -7.37 -12.31
C THR A 269 -10.17 -7.56 -13.82
N SER A 270 -10.89 -8.42 -14.55
CA SER A 270 -10.43 -8.86 -15.87
C SER A 270 -11.11 -8.24 -17.09
N GLU A 271 -12.37 -7.79 -17.03
CA GLU A 271 -13.04 -7.29 -18.24
C GLU A 271 -12.47 -5.95 -18.76
N HIS A 272 -11.66 -5.24 -17.92
CA HIS A 272 -11.06 -3.96 -18.28
C HIS A 272 -9.54 -3.90 -18.08
N HIS A 273 -8.90 -4.99 -17.65
CA HIS A 273 -7.49 -4.99 -17.25
C HIS A 273 -6.50 -5.37 -18.33
N GLU A 274 -6.86 -6.21 -19.31
CA GLU A 274 -5.91 -6.59 -20.37
C GLU A 274 -5.39 -5.37 -21.15
N ASP A 275 -6.27 -4.41 -21.45
CA ASP A 275 -5.85 -3.23 -22.20
C ASP A 275 -5.06 -2.24 -21.33
N LYS A 276 -5.30 -2.20 -20.03
CA LYS A 276 -4.62 -1.29 -19.11
C LYS A 276 -3.30 -1.84 -18.59
N ILE A 277 -3.19 -3.14 -18.34
CA ILE A 277 -1.90 -3.79 -18.06
C ILE A 277 -0.97 -3.61 -19.26
N LYS A 278 -1.47 -3.72 -20.49
CA LYS A 278 -0.70 -3.41 -21.71
C LYS A 278 -0.27 -1.95 -21.75
N SER A 279 -1.14 -1.00 -21.39
CA SER A 279 -0.78 0.43 -21.36
C SER A 279 0.19 0.78 -20.23
N TYR A 280 0.05 0.16 -19.04
CA TYR A 280 0.98 0.34 -17.92
C TYR A 280 2.36 -0.29 -18.19
N LEU A 281 2.40 -1.46 -18.83
CA LEU A 281 3.64 -2.14 -19.21
C LEU A 281 4.31 -1.50 -20.44
N GLN A 282 3.55 -0.83 -21.32
CA GLN A 282 4.10 -0.09 -22.47
C GLN A 282 4.68 1.29 -22.09
N ILE A 283 4.24 1.87 -20.97
CA ILE A 283 4.75 3.17 -20.49
C ILE A 283 6.08 3.02 -19.72
N GLN A 284 6.40 1.84 -19.21
CA GLN A 284 7.56 1.63 -18.32
C GLN A 284 8.92 1.36 -19.01
N PRO A 285 9.06 0.75 -20.20
CA PRO A 285 10.39 0.43 -20.73
C PRO A 285 11.19 1.61 -21.29
N ASN A 286 10.55 2.74 -21.65
CA ASN A 286 11.22 3.76 -22.45
C ASN A 286 11.54 5.08 -21.73
N GLN A 287 11.23 5.24 -20.43
CA GLN A 287 11.53 6.46 -19.69
C GLN A 287 12.70 6.38 -18.69
N PHE A 288 13.29 5.21 -18.49
CA PHE A 288 14.37 5.03 -17.51
C PHE A 288 15.75 4.67 -18.09
N MET A 289 15.90 4.68 -19.42
CA MET A 289 17.18 4.39 -20.07
C MET A 289 17.73 5.60 -20.86
N ILE A 290 17.74 6.79 -20.28
CA ILE A 290 18.58 7.90 -20.79
C ILE A 290 18.98 8.76 -19.58
N ASN A 291 20.27 8.78 -19.30
CA ASN A 291 21.08 9.66 -18.46
C ASN A 291 21.73 9.02 -17.21
N GLU A 292 22.43 7.91 -17.40
CA GLU A 292 23.69 7.68 -16.68
C GLU A 292 24.75 7.39 -17.74
N TYR A 293 25.65 8.32 -17.92
CA TYR A 293 26.96 8.41 -18.56
C TYR A 293 27.05 9.66 -19.42
N GLU A 294 27.34 10.78 -18.76
CA GLU A 294 28.18 11.87 -19.23
C GLU A 294 28.19 12.95 -18.15
N ASN A 295 29.16 12.86 -17.25
CA ASN A 295 30.13 13.88 -16.87
C ASN A 295 30.79 13.51 -15.54
N ILE A 296 32.05 13.19 -15.70
CA ILE A 296 33.12 13.16 -14.69
C ILE A 296 33.29 14.55 -14.07
#